data_af0d5ecdb199875986e0197072f8cff2
#
_entry.id   af0d5ecdb199875986e0197072f8cff2
#
_cell.length_a   1.000
_cell.length_b   1.000
_cell.length_c   1.000
_cell.angle_alpha   90.00
_cell.angle_beta   90.00
_cell.angle_gamma   90.00
#
_symmetry.space_group_name_H-M   'P 1'
#
loop_
_entity.id
_entity.type
_entity.pdbx_description
1 polymer ?
#
loop_
_entity_poly.entity_id
_entity_poly.type
_entity_poly.pdbx_seq_one_letter_code
_entity_poly.pdbx_strand_id
1 'polypeptide(L)'
;WAAVIDPDETNATGADQNRFLDGERVASVVNGVIPANLIEAPTAFELTDDWAKADYIFDADDAKNVRLYMADAQSDRASSVYDIANKGQDVTDQVEITIEGTKAHMRMKEEFLKGLKGLKSARQYSLVIPGKINFANGGGAEQVRKDAGREPGAEVDFCTVPGTDAKLTNAGSQTVNGHRVPTNEPWICGYVPPVVKDVVSEASQGGEQESVDGKVVFPGQRVEYQLTTQPKLPGNLAYQVERVAVTDSYDEHLVPDKQTLEVTDLSTGKSVSKKQYAIQWDDEAHMFTLTFADAYVAANWRNGQNPRIMVRFEGTVSEDAPADTQVDNQWMLTLNNTITPSNKVFNVPPDITPDKQDTQKDPSVDIDGKTALLGDRIYYRIGLDLKNVGQDNLAYRVQRAGIVDDYDDEYLTADEHGVEVLDEAGKDVTDRFNVQFADGVAYVFARTVDTEIAATGETLKGDPQPEDLKEYADRKLDPLKDAYIDQALLGQKYQVVLPMTVTKVTDGYTVVNKATQVTNDRRDETNVVSNPLKEINPSKDVVVNMGDKSANGKSIYLNSTFLYQLDSSILPADRAYQQVSDWKIVDKLDTAHDRYTGQWAVYATRD
;
A
#
# COMPACT_ATOMS: atom_id res chain seq x y z
N TRP A 1 15.92 47.84 20.31
CA TRP A 1 16.04 46.42 20.65
C TRP A 1 14.82 45.67 20.08
N ALA A 2 15.01 44.48 19.59
CA ALA A 2 13.96 43.66 19.06
C ALA A 2 13.92 42.32 19.82
N ALA A 3 12.77 41.74 19.93
CA ALA A 3 12.50 40.43 20.49
C ALA A 3 11.42 39.68 19.67
N VAL A 4 11.41 38.40 19.81
CA VAL A 4 10.32 37.52 19.34
C VAL A 4 9.63 36.97 20.58
N ILE A 5 8.32 37.05 20.62
CA ILE A 5 7.50 36.66 21.77
C ILE A 5 6.32 35.82 21.34
N ASP A 6 5.77 35.04 22.25
CA ASP A 6 4.43 34.47 22.11
C ASP A 6 3.38 35.57 22.30
N PRO A 7 2.53 35.87 21.31
CA PRO A 7 1.54 36.94 21.43
C PRO A 7 0.43 36.63 22.42
N ASP A 8 0.24 35.39 22.80
CA ASP A 8 -0.86 34.91 23.66
C ASP A 8 -0.43 34.78 25.14
N GLU A 9 0.87 34.88 25.44
CA GLU A 9 1.40 34.82 26.79
C GLU A 9 1.28 36.19 27.53
N THR A 10 0.91 36.11 28.80
CA THR A 10 0.83 37.30 29.68
C THR A 10 2.22 37.78 30.16
N ASN A 11 3.22 36.95 30.13
CA ASN A 11 4.62 37.26 30.45
C ASN A 11 5.50 37.02 29.22
N ALA A 12 5.84 38.08 28.54
CA ALA A 12 6.73 38.02 27.38
C ALA A 12 8.16 37.72 27.78
N THR A 13 8.46 36.49 28.03
CA THR A 13 9.83 36.01 27.97
C THR A 13 10.23 35.86 26.51
N GLY A 14 11.36 36.42 26.12
CA GLY A 14 11.82 36.32 24.73
C GLY A 14 11.83 34.88 24.24
N ALA A 15 11.15 34.63 23.12
CA ALA A 15 11.12 33.33 22.47
C ALA A 15 12.36 33.06 21.61
N ASP A 16 13.41 33.88 21.77
CA ASP A 16 14.68 33.74 21.09
C ASP A 16 15.25 32.34 21.30
N GLN A 17 15.70 31.72 20.21
CA GLN A 17 16.34 30.40 20.20
C GLN A 17 15.34 29.23 20.48
N ASN A 18 14.08 29.48 20.61
CA ASN A 18 13.07 28.44 20.72
C ASN A 18 12.74 27.85 19.35
N ARG A 19 12.17 26.65 19.40
CA ARG A 19 11.69 25.92 18.22
C ARG A 19 10.21 26.12 18.06
N PHE A 20 9.82 26.58 16.87
CA PHE A 20 8.44 26.77 16.45
C PHE A 20 8.03 25.72 15.44
N LEU A 21 6.82 25.23 15.59
CA LEU A 21 6.16 24.45 14.54
C LEU A 21 5.62 25.39 13.47
N ASP A 22 5.47 24.87 12.25
CA ASP A 22 4.89 25.66 11.16
C ASP A 22 3.44 26.04 11.47
N GLY A 23 3.06 27.30 11.18
CA GLY A 23 1.74 27.84 11.47
C GLY A 23 1.54 28.37 12.90
N GLU A 24 2.50 28.19 13.80
CA GLU A 24 2.40 28.76 15.16
C GLU A 24 2.47 30.29 15.16
N ARG A 25 1.75 30.88 16.09
CA ARG A 25 1.72 32.34 16.23
C ARG A 25 2.99 32.86 16.92
N VAL A 26 3.44 34.01 16.47
CA VAL A 26 4.60 34.70 17.05
C VAL A 26 4.41 36.20 16.90
N ALA A 27 4.96 36.98 17.79
CA ALA A 27 5.01 38.43 17.62
C ALA A 27 6.46 38.94 17.63
N SER A 28 6.75 39.83 16.72
CA SER A 28 7.97 40.66 16.75
C SER A 28 7.72 41.90 17.61
N VAL A 29 8.73 42.29 18.38
CA VAL A 29 8.67 43.50 19.17
C VAL A 29 9.91 44.36 18.88
N VAL A 30 9.69 45.58 18.43
CA VAL A 30 10.75 46.57 18.24
C VAL A 30 10.61 47.68 19.26
N ASN A 31 11.60 47.81 20.13
CA ASN A 31 11.62 48.82 21.18
C ASN A 31 12.52 50.01 20.78
N GLY A 32 11.93 51.19 20.84
CA GLY A 32 12.64 52.44 20.70
C GLY A 32 12.49 53.34 21.95
N VAL A 33 13.40 54.25 22.16
CA VAL A 33 13.37 55.16 23.31
C VAL A 33 13.51 56.62 22.87
N ILE A 34 12.73 57.46 23.52
CA ILE A 34 12.92 58.92 23.46
C ILE A 34 13.40 59.36 24.85
N PRO A 35 14.58 60.02 24.94
CA PRO A 35 15.16 60.44 26.23
C PRO A 35 14.37 61.59 26.86
N ALA A 36 14.55 61.73 28.20
CA ALA A 36 13.98 62.86 28.94
C ALA A 36 14.64 64.18 28.59
N ASN A 37 13.99 65.27 28.95
CA ASN A 37 14.53 66.63 28.92
C ASN A 37 15.00 67.12 27.54
N LEU A 38 14.29 66.71 26.47
CA LEU A 38 14.53 67.19 25.14
C LEU A 38 14.38 68.74 25.05
N ILE A 39 15.36 69.42 24.51
CA ILE A 39 15.35 70.85 24.24
C ILE A 39 14.30 71.18 23.16
N GLU A 40 14.24 70.32 22.14
CA GLU A 40 13.28 70.42 21.05
C GLU A 40 12.58 69.07 20.82
N ALA A 41 11.33 69.12 20.37
CA ALA A 41 10.62 67.92 19.99
C ALA A 41 11.26 67.27 18.79
N PRO A 42 11.25 65.92 18.67
CA PRO A 42 11.68 65.26 17.44
C PRO A 42 10.79 65.67 16.25
N THR A 43 11.35 65.82 15.07
CA THR A 43 10.61 66.08 13.84
C THR A 43 10.16 64.81 13.16
N ALA A 44 10.78 63.66 13.48
CA ALA A 44 10.38 62.35 13.08
C ALA A 44 10.84 61.31 14.10
N PHE A 45 9.97 60.33 14.34
CA PHE A 45 10.29 59.09 15.08
C PHE A 45 9.65 57.92 14.38
N GLU A 46 10.46 56.94 14.01
CA GLU A 46 10.04 55.78 13.26
C GLU A 46 10.63 54.51 13.88
N LEU A 47 9.82 53.42 13.86
CA LEU A 47 10.29 52.07 14.13
C LEU A 47 10.05 51.23 12.90
N THR A 48 11.02 50.42 12.53
CA THR A 48 10.91 49.46 11.43
C THR A 48 11.23 48.08 11.91
N ASP A 49 10.58 47.12 11.35
CA ASP A 49 10.81 45.70 11.53
C ASP A 49 10.91 45.02 10.17
N ASP A 50 11.86 44.12 10.01
CA ASP A 50 12.10 43.43 8.76
C ASP A 50 12.41 41.96 9.03
N TRP A 51 11.49 41.09 8.67
CA TRP A 51 11.72 39.66 8.62
C TRP A 51 12.46 39.36 7.33
N ALA A 52 13.72 38.93 7.45
CA ALA A 52 14.64 38.75 6.32
C ALA A 52 14.17 37.75 5.28
N LYS A 53 13.16 36.90 5.59
CA LYS A 53 12.59 35.88 4.71
C LYS A 53 11.07 35.88 4.78
N ALA A 54 10.42 35.33 3.75
CA ALA A 54 8.96 35.09 3.74
C ALA A 54 8.50 33.96 4.67
N ASP A 55 9.31 33.62 5.67
CA ASP A 55 9.05 32.58 6.69
C ASP A 55 8.10 33.08 7.80
N TYR A 56 7.67 34.32 7.69
CA TYR A 56 6.72 34.95 8.58
C TYR A 56 5.64 35.64 7.76
N ILE A 57 4.38 35.33 8.03
CA ILE A 57 3.25 35.90 7.32
C ILE A 57 2.34 36.72 8.22
N PHE A 58 1.89 37.84 7.68
CA PHE A 58 0.82 38.66 8.24
C PHE A 58 -0.45 38.37 7.48
N ASP A 59 -1.46 37.84 8.12
CA ASP A 59 -2.80 37.86 7.56
C ASP A 59 -3.50 39.22 7.83
N ALA A 60 -4.66 39.44 7.21
CA ALA A 60 -5.40 40.70 7.37
C ALA A 60 -5.82 40.98 8.81
N ASP A 61 -6.03 39.94 9.61
CA ASP A 61 -6.42 40.06 11.02
C ASP A 61 -5.20 40.35 11.90
N ASP A 62 -4.06 39.74 11.62
CA ASP A 62 -2.81 40.03 12.32
C ASP A 62 -2.38 41.49 12.09
N ALA A 63 -2.50 42.01 10.86
CA ALA A 63 -2.20 43.41 10.53
C ALA A 63 -3.05 44.40 11.36
N LYS A 64 -4.32 44.07 11.59
CA LYS A 64 -5.20 44.87 12.45
C LYS A 64 -4.83 44.84 13.93
N ASN A 65 -4.06 43.84 14.35
CA ASN A 65 -3.63 43.65 15.74
C ASN A 65 -2.23 44.23 16.02
N VAL A 66 -1.57 44.84 15.03
CA VAL A 66 -0.33 45.60 15.29
C VAL A 66 -0.61 46.75 16.22
N ARG A 67 0.18 46.90 17.29
CA ARG A 67 0.01 47.89 18.32
C ARG A 67 1.31 48.60 18.65
N LEU A 68 1.23 49.87 19.00
CA LEU A 68 2.29 50.63 19.64
C LEU A 68 1.96 50.92 21.09
N TYR A 69 2.77 50.46 22.00
CA TYR A 69 2.63 50.72 23.42
C TYR A 69 3.71 51.71 23.89
N MET A 70 3.34 52.58 24.82
CA MET A 70 4.20 53.57 25.45
C MET A 70 4.27 53.33 26.96
N ALA A 71 5.50 53.27 27.49
CA ALA A 71 5.73 53.15 28.92
C ALA A 71 6.92 54.08 29.37
N ASP A 72 7.04 54.31 30.66
CA ASP A 72 8.21 54.98 31.22
C ASP A 72 9.44 54.06 31.02
N ALA A 73 10.50 54.60 30.42
CA ALA A 73 11.73 53.87 30.26
C ALA A 73 12.53 53.93 31.58
N GLN A 74 13.15 52.80 31.96
CA GLN A 74 13.99 52.71 33.13
C GLN A 74 15.37 53.38 32.93
N SER A 75 15.72 53.66 31.69
CA SER A 75 16.96 54.35 31.31
C SER A 75 16.79 55.01 29.94
N ASP A 76 17.79 55.82 29.51
CA ASP A 76 17.83 56.41 28.17
C ASP A 76 18.11 55.37 27.05
N ARG A 77 18.10 54.09 27.36
CA ARG A 77 18.25 52.98 26.41
C ARG A 77 16.99 52.13 26.42
N ALA A 78 16.58 51.65 25.26
CA ALA A 78 15.49 50.71 25.15
C ALA A 78 15.78 49.46 26.00
N SER A 79 14.79 49.02 26.74
CA SER A 79 14.87 47.76 27.49
C SER A 79 15.07 46.58 26.56
N SER A 80 15.84 45.60 26.99
CA SER A 80 15.98 44.32 26.31
C SER A 80 14.84 43.34 26.61
N VAL A 81 13.91 43.73 27.49
CA VAL A 81 12.78 42.94 27.92
C VAL A 81 11.49 43.71 27.64
N TYR A 82 10.56 43.08 26.99
CA TYR A 82 9.19 43.56 26.83
C TYR A 82 8.30 42.74 27.76
N ASP A 83 7.53 43.42 28.61
CA ASP A 83 6.58 42.81 29.50
C ASP A 83 5.17 43.16 29.04
N ILE A 84 4.45 42.17 28.51
CA ILE A 84 3.08 42.33 28.00
C ILE A 84 2.12 42.80 29.14
N ALA A 85 2.33 42.33 30.36
CA ALA A 85 1.50 42.73 31.50
C ALA A 85 1.68 44.18 31.87
N ASN A 86 2.89 44.76 31.67
CA ASN A 86 3.23 46.13 31.99
C ASN A 86 3.50 46.96 30.73
N LYS A 87 2.87 46.65 29.59
CA LYS A 87 3.08 47.32 28.31
C LYS A 87 2.78 48.82 28.29
N GLY A 88 2.13 49.30 29.31
CA GLY A 88 1.74 50.71 29.45
C GLY A 88 0.53 51.09 28.63
N GLN A 89 0.56 52.33 28.09
CA GLN A 89 -0.55 52.88 27.34
C GLN A 89 -0.49 52.49 25.85
N ASP A 90 -1.61 52.03 25.29
CA ASP A 90 -1.77 51.87 23.83
C ASP A 90 -1.85 53.28 23.20
N VAL A 91 -0.94 53.56 22.29
CA VAL A 91 -0.87 54.84 21.55
C VAL A 91 -0.86 54.59 20.03
N THR A 92 -1.45 53.47 19.60
CA THR A 92 -1.53 53.07 18.17
C THR A 92 -2.30 54.13 17.34
N ASP A 93 -3.24 54.82 17.90
CA ASP A 93 -3.96 55.93 17.26
C ASP A 93 -3.09 57.17 16.96
N GLN A 94 -1.91 57.29 17.60
CA GLN A 94 -0.97 58.38 17.46
C GLN A 94 0.07 58.14 16.35
N VAL A 95 0.00 57.03 15.66
CA VAL A 95 0.99 56.64 14.63
C VAL A 95 0.30 56.20 13.34
N GLU A 96 1.11 56.16 12.30
CA GLU A 96 0.80 55.50 11.03
C GLU A 96 1.61 54.20 10.94
N ILE A 97 0.97 53.07 10.69
CA ILE A 97 1.59 51.79 10.55
C ILE A 97 1.31 51.25 9.15
N THR A 98 2.37 50.88 8.43
CA THR A 98 2.29 50.21 7.11
C THR A 98 3.01 48.89 7.18
N ILE A 99 2.47 47.89 6.50
CA ILE A 99 3.08 46.56 6.37
C ILE A 99 3.17 46.27 4.86
N GLU A 100 4.39 46.00 4.41
CA GLU A 100 4.69 45.66 3.01
C GLU A 100 5.56 44.40 2.96
N GLY A 101 4.95 43.29 2.54
CA GLY A 101 5.63 41.98 2.53
C GLY A 101 6.10 41.59 3.94
N THR A 102 7.42 41.47 4.15
CA THR A 102 8.04 41.12 5.43
C THR A 102 8.41 42.34 6.30
N LYS A 103 8.05 43.54 5.89
CA LYS A 103 8.44 44.79 6.56
C LYS A 103 7.24 45.48 7.20
N ALA A 104 7.41 45.85 8.45
CA ALA A 104 6.53 46.77 9.14
C ALA A 104 7.23 48.11 9.37
N HIS A 105 6.53 49.17 9.10
CA HIS A 105 7.03 50.52 9.31
C HIS A 105 6.01 51.35 10.11
N MET A 106 6.43 51.88 11.22
CA MET A 106 5.66 52.78 12.09
C MET A 106 6.26 54.15 12.08
N ARG A 107 5.43 55.18 11.90
CA ARG A 107 5.78 56.58 11.95
C ARG A 107 4.88 57.33 12.90
N MET A 108 5.44 58.10 13.85
CA MET A 108 4.66 58.93 14.73
C MET A 108 4.08 60.15 14.00
N LYS A 109 2.83 60.49 14.32
CA LYS A 109 2.15 61.69 13.81
C LYS A 109 2.80 62.95 14.36
N GLU A 110 2.85 64.00 13.54
CA GLU A 110 3.52 65.27 13.90
C GLU A 110 2.96 65.88 15.18
N GLU A 111 1.65 65.81 15.40
CA GLU A 111 1.00 66.37 16.59
C GLU A 111 1.45 65.65 17.87
N PHE A 112 1.62 64.32 17.82
CA PHE A 112 2.11 63.52 18.94
C PHE A 112 3.58 63.86 19.26
N LEU A 113 4.41 64.03 18.21
CA LEU A 113 5.83 64.40 18.37
C LEU A 113 6.01 65.74 19.09
N LYS A 114 5.16 66.73 18.81
CA LYS A 114 5.21 68.05 19.50
C LYS A 114 5.05 67.91 21.01
N GLY A 115 4.24 66.94 21.47
CA GLY A 115 4.01 66.67 22.89
C GLY A 115 5.21 66.02 23.61
N LEU A 116 6.23 65.62 22.92
CA LEU A 116 7.42 64.96 23.48
C LEU A 116 8.49 65.94 23.98
N LYS A 117 8.33 67.21 23.74
CA LYS A 117 9.24 68.23 24.24
C LYS A 117 9.17 68.34 25.77
N GLY A 118 10.33 68.32 26.42
CA GLY A 118 10.44 68.56 27.86
C GLY A 118 9.87 67.45 28.76
N LEU A 119 9.76 66.23 28.25
CA LEU A 119 9.43 65.06 29.04
C LEU A 119 10.34 64.95 30.26
N LYS A 120 9.77 64.71 31.45
CA LYS A 120 10.54 64.58 32.70
C LYS A 120 11.15 63.20 32.86
N SER A 121 10.62 62.18 32.20
CA SER A 121 11.13 60.82 32.16
C SER A 121 11.27 60.36 30.71
N ALA A 122 12.24 59.50 30.44
CA ALA A 122 12.37 58.86 29.15
C ALA A 122 11.15 57.96 28.86
N ARG A 123 10.80 57.84 27.59
CA ARG A 123 9.66 57.02 27.15
C ARG A 123 10.15 55.92 26.24
N GLN A 124 9.75 54.68 26.53
CA GLN A 124 9.91 53.53 25.63
C GLN A 124 8.65 53.34 24.80
N TYR A 125 8.84 53.09 23.53
CA TYR A 125 7.79 52.76 22.58
C TYR A 125 8.07 51.36 22.05
N SER A 126 7.09 50.47 22.18
CA SER A 126 7.17 49.06 21.78
C SER A 126 6.18 48.79 20.66
N LEU A 127 6.69 48.61 19.47
CA LEU A 127 5.88 48.17 18.32
C LEU A 127 5.78 46.66 18.37
N VAL A 128 4.54 46.14 18.53
CA VAL A 128 4.24 44.71 18.61
C VAL A 128 3.53 44.29 17.35
N ILE A 129 4.09 43.33 16.65
CA ILE A 129 3.66 42.90 15.31
C ILE A 129 3.38 41.40 15.37
N PRO A 130 2.11 40.96 15.56
CA PRO A 130 1.74 39.54 15.54
C PRO A 130 1.73 38.98 14.12
N GLY A 131 1.99 37.70 13.99
CA GLY A 131 1.92 36.95 12.74
C GLY A 131 2.05 35.46 12.98
N LYS A 132 2.28 34.70 11.92
CA LYS A 132 2.45 33.24 11.93
C LYS A 132 3.76 32.83 11.31
N ILE A 133 4.34 31.79 11.84
CA ILE A 133 5.49 31.13 11.24
C ILE A 133 5.07 30.37 9.98
N ASN A 134 5.84 30.46 8.92
CA ASN A 134 5.56 29.86 7.62
C ASN A 134 6.86 29.36 6.95
N PHE A 135 7.70 28.65 7.69
CA PHE A 135 8.96 28.14 7.11
C PHE A 135 8.73 27.02 6.09
N ALA A 136 7.57 26.35 6.14
CA ALA A 136 7.18 25.36 5.13
C ALA A 136 6.69 26.01 3.82
N ASN A 137 6.42 27.32 3.82
CA ASN A 137 5.98 28.09 2.65
C ASN A 137 4.84 27.41 1.84
N GLY A 138 3.90 26.77 2.54
CA GLY A 138 2.79 26.03 1.95
C GLY A 138 3.13 24.64 1.40
N GLY A 139 4.40 24.21 1.43
CA GLY A 139 4.84 22.89 0.97
C GLY A 139 4.67 21.77 2.00
N GLY A 140 4.37 22.13 3.25
CA GLY A 140 4.20 21.17 4.35
C GLY A 140 5.49 20.49 4.80
N ALA A 141 5.37 19.63 5.81
CA ALA A 141 6.49 18.98 6.48
C ALA A 141 7.38 18.15 5.54
N GLU A 142 6.78 17.42 4.58
CA GLU A 142 7.53 16.59 3.64
C GLU A 142 8.41 17.40 2.68
N GLN A 143 7.93 18.55 2.22
CA GLN A 143 8.75 19.44 1.40
C GLN A 143 9.92 20.00 2.21
N VAL A 144 9.68 20.37 3.47
CA VAL A 144 10.75 20.84 4.39
C VAL A 144 11.80 19.75 4.60
N ARG A 145 11.40 18.49 4.80
CA ARG A 145 12.32 17.35 4.92
C ARG A 145 13.17 17.18 3.66
N LYS A 146 12.53 17.19 2.50
CA LYS A 146 13.19 17.08 1.20
C LYS A 146 14.21 18.21 0.98
N ASP A 147 13.84 19.46 1.24
CA ASP A 147 14.71 20.62 1.07
C ASP A 147 15.90 20.60 2.05
N ALA A 148 15.69 20.02 3.23
CA ALA A 148 16.74 19.79 4.22
C ALA A 148 17.60 18.54 3.95
N GLY A 149 17.33 17.78 2.87
CA GLY A 149 18.02 16.52 2.55
C GLY A 149 17.79 15.42 3.59
N ARG A 150 16.61 15.38 4.16
CA ARG A 150 16.19 14.38 5.16
C ARG A 150 15.27 13.34 4.54
N GLU A 151 15.30 12.13 5.12
CA GLU A 151 14.39 11.06 4.76
C GLU A 151 12.92 11.41 5.12
N PRO A 152 11.94 10.84 4.42
CA PRO A 152 10.52 10.99 4.78
C PRO A 152 10.28 10.60 6.25
N GLY A 153 9.45 11.36 6.94
CA GLY A 153 9.18 11.13 8.35
C GLY A 153 10.25 11.58 9.34
N ALA A 154 11.46 11.94 8.89
CA ALA A 154 12.56 12.33 9.76
C ALA A 154 12.37 13.71 10.42
N GLU A 155 13.08 13.93 11.52
CA GLU A 155 13.17 15.22 12.18
C GLU A 155 13.90 16.26 11.31
N VAL A 156 13.38 17.50 11.32
CA VAL A 156 14.16 18.67 10.87
C VAL A 156 14.22 19.70 11.99
N ASP A 157 15.39 19.89 12.55
CA ASP A 157 15.66 20.87 13.59
C ASP A 157 16.58 21.94 13.03
N PHE A 158 16.01 23.05 12.60
CA PHE A 158 16.75 24.15 12.01
C PHE A 158 17.73 24.84 12.96
N CYS A 159 17.61 24.62 14.28
CA CYS A 159 18.62 25.08 15.24
C CYS A 159 19.92 24.29 15.14
N THR A 160 19.89 23.06 14.70
CA THR A 160 21.04 22.14 14.69
C THR A 160 21.61 21.89 13.30
N VAL A 161 20.90 22.25 12.22
CA VAL A 161 21.39 22.06 10.86
C VAL A 161 22.56 23.01 10.59
N PRO A 162 23.76 22.50 10.23
CA PRO A 162 24.92 23.35 10.02
C PRO A 162 24.76 24.28 8.82
N GLY A 163 25.25 25.52 8.96
CA GLY A 163 25.33 26.48 7.84
C GLY A 163 24.02 27.12 7.43
N THR A 164 23.06 27.18 8.30
CA THR A 164 21.70 27.54 7.94
C THR A 164 21.43 29.03 7.81
N ASP A 165 21.03 29.37 6.62
CA ASP A 165 19.95 30.31 6.32
C ASP A 165 18.57 29.91 6.91
N ALA A 166 18.49 28.88 7.74
CA ALA A 166 17.26 28.32 8.28
C ALA A 166 16.84 28.93 9.61
N LYS A 167 17.66 29.78 10.19
CA LYS A 167 17.24 30.62 11.32
C LYS A 167 16.35 31.73 10.80
N LEU A 168 15.19 31.86 11.42
CA LEU A 168 14.26 32.94 11.16
C LEU A 168 14.76 34.17 11.92
N THR A 169 15.51 35.05 11.25
CA THR A 169 16.08 36.25 11.85
C THR A 169 15.14 37.43 11.66
N ASN A 170 15.09 38.28 12.67
CA ASN A 170 14.36 39.52 12.66
C ASN A 170 15.27 40.72 12.92
N ALA A 171 15.16 41.74 12.08
CA ALA A 171 15.99 42.96 12.21
C ALA A 171 15.08 44.19 12.25
N GLY A 172 15.27 44.98 13.29
CA GLY A 172 14.54 46.24 13.44
C GLY A 172 15.45 47.46 13.45
N SER A 173 14.82 48.64 13.41
CA SER A 173 15.55 49.88 13.63
C SER A 173 14.67 50.98 14.21
N GLN A 174 15.31 51.91 14.93
CA GLN A 174 14.73 53.18 15.31
C GLN A 174 15.34 54.29 14.46
N THR A 175 14.51 55.17 13.94
CA THR A 175 14.96 56.39 13.24
C THR A 175 14.41 57.61 13.96
N VAL A 176 15.29 58.54 14.31
CA VAL A 176 14.93 59.84 14.92
C VAL A 176 15.53 60.94 14.08
N ASN A 177 14.68 61.85 13.56
CA ASN A 177 15.14 62.97 12.73
C ASN A 177 16.05 62.55 11.58
N GLY A 178 15.75 61.40 10.96
CA GLY A 178 16.57 60.84 9.88
C GLY A 178 17.82 60.05 10.31
N HIS A 179 18.14 60.03 11.62
CA HIS A 179 19.25 59.23 12.13
C HIS A 179 18.74 57.81 12.50
N ARG A 180 19.20 56.82 11.78
CA ARG A 180 18.81 55.41 11.96
C ARG A 180 19.78 54.67 12.89
N VAL A 181 19.22 53.94 13.84
CA VAL A 181 19.96 53.03 14.74
C VAL A 181 19.35 51.63 14.62
N PRO A 182 20.15 50.63 14.21
CA PRO A 182 19.66 49.26 14.13
C PRO A 182 19.45 48.66 15.52
N THR A 183 18.59 47.64 15.59
CA THR A 183 18.43 46.80 16.79
C THR A 183 19.45 45.66 16.79
N ASN A 184 19.42 44.82 17.84
CA ASN A 184 19.94 43.47 17.80
C ASN A 184 19.07 42.64 16.80
N GLU A 185 19.57 41.47 16.44
CA GLU A 185 18.88 40.52 15.54
C GLU A 185 18.50 39.26 16.32
N PRO A 186 17.30 39.22 16.93
CA PRO A 186 16.78 37.98 17.50
C PRO A 186 16.51 36.95 16.42
N TRP A 187 16.54 35.68 16.80
CA TRP A 187 16.26 34.58 15.89
C TRP A 187 15.50 33.44 16.56
N ILE A 188 14.70 32.73 15.80
CA ILE A 188 13.99 31.51 16.19
C ILE A 188 14.31 30.41 15.18
N CYS A 189 13.93 29.19 15.47
CA CYS A 189 14.12 28.06 14.58
C CYS A 189 12.78 27.41 14.22
N GLY A 190 12.63 27.03 12.96
CA GLY A 190 11.62 26.09 12.56
C GLY A 190 11.94 24.68 13.09
N TYR A 191 10.91 23.91 13.39
CA TYR A 191 11.02 22.53 13.84
C TYR A 191 9.95 21.65 13.21
N VAL A 192 10.36 20.56 12.59
CA VAL A 192 9.46 19.52 12.09
C VAL A 192 9.65 18.27 12.96
N PRO A 193 8.63 17.82 13.69
CA PRO A 193 8.73 16.63 14.52
C PRO A 193 9.02 15.38 13.70
N PRO A 194 9.77 14.41 14.26
CA PRO A 194 9.91 13.10 13.65
C PRO A 194 8.60 12.32 13.78
N VAL A 195 8.11 11.83 12.65
CA VAL A 195 6.85 11.10 12.55
C VAL A 195 7.08 9.95 11.59
N VAL A 196 7.42 8.78 12.12
CA VAL A 196 7.87 7.63 11.33
C VAL A 196 6.81 6.55 11.34
N LYS A 197 6.55 5.98 10.17
CA LYS A 197 5.72 4.81 10.00
C LYS A 197 6.55 3.67 9.44
N ASP A 198 6.30 2.48 9.95
CA ASP A 198 6.77 1.25 9.36
C ASP A 198 5.63 0.24 9.31
N VAL A 199 5.72 -0.69 8.38
CA VAL A 199 4.92 -1.88 8.31
C VAL A 199 5.85 -3.08 8.42
N VAL A 200 5.59 -3.94 9.38
CA VAL A 200 6.46 -5.07 9.71
C VAL A 200 5.71 -6.38 9.60
N SER A 201 6.47 -7.46 9.40
CA SER A 201 5.92 -8.80 9.42
C SER A 201 5.38 -9.16 10.81
N GLU A 202 4.43 -10.08 10.87
CA GLU A 202 3.99 -10.68 12.12
C GLU A 202 5.22 -11.28 12.84
N ALA A 203 5.35 -11.04 14.15
CA ALA A 203 6.51 -11.48 14.90
C ALA A 203 6.61 -13.01 14.88
N SER A 204 7.70 -13.55 14.34
CA SER A 204 8.04 -14.96 14.53
C SER A 204 8.34 -15.23 16.00
N GLN A 205 8.04 -16.43 16.51
CA GLN A 205 8.39 -16.81 17.87
C GLN A 205 9.92 -16.67 18.08
N GLY A 206 10.35 -15.55 18.68
CA GLY A 206 11.74 -15.26 19.02
C GLY A 206 12.59 -14.59 17.92
N GLY A 207 11.99 -14.17 16.80
CA GLY A 207 12.64 -13.37 15.74
C GLY A 207 12.40 -11.87 15.91
N GLU A 208 13.30 -11.05 15.37
CA GLU A 208 13.08 -9.63 15.19
C GLU A 208 12.03 -9.42 14.07
N GLN A 209 11.12 -8.46 14.26
CA GLN A 209 10.21 -8.03 13.21
C GLN A 209 11.01 -7.33 12.12
N GLU A 210 10.80 -7.71 10.87
CA GLU A 210 11.44 -7.06 9.73
C GLU A 210 10.47 -6.12 9.03
N SER A 211 10.98 -4.99 8.54
CA SER A 211 10.20 -4.09 7.69
C SER A 211 9.80 -4.81 6.40
N VAL A 212 8.51 -4.72 6.10
CA VAL A 212 7.93 -5.24 4.85
C VAL A 212 7.34 -4.13 3.99
N ASP A 213 7.78 -2.88 4.22
CA ASP A 213 7.42 -1.74 3.38
C ASP A 213 7.85 -1.98 1.93
N GLY A 214 6.94 -1.73 0.99
CA GLY A 214 7.14 -1.96 -0.44
C GLY A 214 7.13 -3.42 -0.87
N LYS A 215 6.93 -4.38 0.06
CA LYS A 215 6.95 -5.81 -0.27
C LYS A 215 5.57 -6.34 -0.65
N VAL A 216 5.59 -7.47 -1.35
CA VAL A 216 4.40 -8.23 -1.71
C VAL A 216 3.79 -8.88 -0.46
N VAL A 217 2.49 -8.64 -0.25
CA VAL A 217 1.67 -9.28 0.78
C VAL A 217 0.46 -9.91 0.10
N PHE A 218 0.25 -11.19 0.33
CA PHE A 218 -0.92 -11.87 -0.23
C PHE A 218 -2.21 -11.42 0.47
N PRO A 219 -3.33 -11.30 -0.26
CA PRO A 219 -4.64 -11.14 0.35
C PRO A 219 -4.88 -12.17 1.46
N GLY A 220 -5.45 -11.73 2.58
CA GLY A 220 -5.64 -12.54 3.77
C GLY A 220 -4.44 -12.61 4.72
N GLN A 221 -3.25 -12.18 4.34
CA GLN A 221 -2.09 -12.11 5.23
C GLN A 221 -2.14 -10.87 6.14
N ARG A 222 -1.59 -11.04 7.34
CA ARG A 222 -1.50 -9.99 8.38
C ARG A 222 -0.17 -9.28 8.32
N VAL A 223 -0.20 -7.99 8.61
CA VAL A 223 0.97 -7.13 8.84
C VAL A 223 0.74 -6.28 10.09
N GLU A 224 1.79 -5.83 10.74
CA GLU A 224 1.70 -4.90 11.87
C GLU A 224 2.20 -3.51 11.44
N TYR A 225 1.41 -2.49 11.69
CA TYR A 225 1.78 -1.10 11.50
C TYR A 225 2.33 -0.50 12.78
N GLN A 226 3.46 0.20 12.67
CA GLN A 226 4.15 0.88 13.77
C GLN A 226 4.25 2.37 13.50
N LEU A 227 3.59 3.17 14.32
CA LEU A 227 3.52 4.62 14.25
C LEU A 227 4.37 5.19 15.37
N THR A 228 5.50 5.79 15.05
CA THR A 228 6.52 6.13 16.05
C THR A 228 6.95 7.58 15.97
N THR A 229 7.03 8.24 17.13
CA THR A 229 7.69 9.52 17.29
C THR A 229 9.16 9.31 17.69
N GLN A 230 10.09 9.44 16.75
CA GLN A 230 11.53 9.28 17.00
C GLN A 230 12.31 10.42 16.33
N PRO A 231 13.31 10.99 17.01
CA PRO A 231 13.66 10.89 18.42
C PRO A 231 12.64 11.55 19.36
N LYS A 232 13.00 11.66 20.64
CA LYS A 232 12.23 12.40 21.65
C LYS A 232 12.10 13.88 21.25
N LEU A 233 10.92 14.48 21.43
CA LEU A 233 10.72 15.90 21.15
C LEU A 233 11.66 16.78 22.00
N PRO A 234 12.19 17.88 21.47
CA PRO A 234 13.03 18.81 22.23
C PRO A 234 12.24 19.51 23.34
N GLY A 235 12.91 19.79 24.45
CA GLY A 235 12.28 20.45 25.60
C GLY A 235 12.06 21.96 25.44
N ASN A 236 12.62 22.58 24.40
CA ASN A 236 12.55 24.03 24.14
C ASN A 236 11.66 24.37 22.94
N LEU A 237 10.54 23.65 22.76
CA LEU A 237 9.45 24.10 21.92
C LEU A 237 8.91 25.43 22.47
N ALA A 238 8.58 26.37 21.60
CA ALA A 238 8.07 27.68 21.98
C ALA A 238 6.76 27.59 22.76
N TYR A 239 5.89 26.66 22.33
CA TYR A 239 4.63 26.38 22.99
C TYR A 239 4.68 25.09 23.79
N GLN A 240 4.08 25.11 24.97
CA GLN A 240 3.83 23.89 25.72
C GLN A 240 2.90 22.98 24.92
N VAL A 241 3.18 21.68 24.98
CA VAL A 241 2.32 20.67 24.36
C VAL A 241 1.06 20.50 25.22
N GLU A 242 -0.09 20.92 24.72
CA GLU A 242 -1.37 20.83 25.39
C GLU A 242 -2.27 19.73 24.83
N ARG A 243 -2.08 19.40 23.55
CA ARG A 243 -2.82 18.36 22.86
C ARG A 243 -1.88 17.49 22.05
N VAL A 244 -2.02 16.16 22.20
CA VAL A 244 -1.35 15.17 21.37
C VAL A 244 -2.38 14.20 20.81
N ALA A 245 -2.42 14.07 19.50
CA ALA A 245 -3.26 13.08 18.83
C ALA A 245 -2.50 12.38 17.69
N VAL A 246 -2.92 11.18 17.41
CA VAL A 246 -2.43 10.33 16.31
C VAL A 246 -3.63 10.03 15.42
N THR A 247 -3.57 10.39 14.16
CA THR A 247 -4.57 10.03 13.16
C THR A 247 -3.91 9.14 12.12
N ASP A 248 -4.43 7.95 11.92
CA ASP A 248 -3.97 7.00 10.91
C ASP A 248 -5.00 6.89 9.80
N SER A 249 -4.57 7.01 8.56
CA SER A 249 -5.39 6.85 7.37
C SER A 249 -4.85 5.67 6.57
N TYR A 250 -5.70 4.69 6.30
CA TYR A 250 -5.36 3.44 5.65
C TYR A 250 -6.20 3.21 4.40
N ASP A 251 -5.67 2.42 3.48
CA ASP A 251 -6.36 2.04 2.24
C ASP A 251 -7.64 1.25 2.52
N GLU A 252 -8.63 1.36 1.64
CA GLU A 252 -9.90 0.63 1.74
C GLU A 252 -9.75 -0.90 1.71
N HIS A 253 -8.63 -1.40 1.15
CA HIS A 253 -8.29 -2.83 1.11
C HIS A 253 -7.46 -3.28 2.32
N LEU A 254 -7.33 -2.46 3.36
CA LEU A 254 -6.76 -2.85 4.64
C LEU A 254 -7.86 -3.01 5.67
N VAL A 255 -7.96 -4.19 6.26
CA VAL A 255 -8.89 -4.49 7.36
C VAL A 255 -8.13 -4.46 8.69
N PRO A 256 -8.22 -3.36 9.48
CA PRO A 256 -7.51 -3.27 10.76
C PRO A 256 -8.14 -4.16 11.83
N ASP A 257 -7.32 -4.88 12.60
CA ASP A 257 -7.77 -5.54 13.81
C ASP A 257 -7.75 -4.54 14.99
N LYS A 258 -8.90 -3.93 15.24
CA LYS A 258 -9.09 -2.89 16.26
C LYS A 258 -8.73 -3.34 17.69
N GLN A 259 -8.69 -4.65 17.95
CA GLN A 259 -8.39 -5.19 19.27
C GLN A 259 -6.88 -5.25 19.55
N THR A 260 -6.06 -5.30 18.51
CA THR A 260 -4.61 -5.36 18.61
C THR A 260 -3.96 -3.99 18.85
N LEU A 261 -4.74 -2.89 18.74
CA LEU A 261 -4.19 -1.55 18.92
C LEU A 261 -3.64 -1.38 20.33
N GLU A 262 -2.36 -1.09 20.39
CA GLU A 262 -1.60 -0.86 21.62
C GLU A 262 -0.73 0.39 21.53
N VAL A 263 -0.57 1.07 22.66
CA VAL A 263 0.28 2.26 22.78
C VAL A 263 1.40 1.96 23.75
N THR A 264 2.65 2.19 23.33
CA THR A 264 3.84 1.96 24.15
C THR A 264 4.64 3.26 24.29
N ASP A 265 5.05 3.59 25.49
CA ASP A 265 6.08 4.58 25.74
C ASP A 265 7.45 3.92 25.59
N LEU A 266 8.10 4.18 24.45
CA LEU A 266 9.41 3.63 24.13
C LEU A 266 10.54 4.16 25.02
N SER A 267 10.33 5.28 25.74
CA SER A 267 11.30 5.81 26.69
C SER A 267 11.38 4.96 27.96
N THR A 268 10.29 4.28 28.31
CA THR A 268 10.19 3.42 29.48
C THR A 268 9.99 1.94 29.15
N GLY A 269 9.67 1.61 27.90
CA GLY A 269 9.30 0.27 27.45
C GLY A 269 7.96 -0.23 27.99
N LYS A 270 7.09 0.66 28.50
CA LYS A 270 5.82 0.27 29.15
C LYS A 270 4.62 0.63 28.26
N SER A 271 3.63 -0.25 28.28
CA SER A 271 2.34 0.04 27.66
C SER A 271 1.63 1.19 28.37
N VAL A 272 1.06 2.10 27.58
CA VAL A 272 0.23 3.19 28.07
C VAL A 272 -1.18 2.66 28.34
N SER A 273 -1.70 2.88 29.53
CA SER A 273 -3.04 2.40 29.90
C SER A 273 -4.12 2.96 28.97
N LYS A 274 -5.07 2.11 28.56
CA LYS A 274 -6.26 2.50 27.76
C LYS A 274 -7.12 3.61 28.41
N LYS A 275 -6.92 3.94 29.68
CA LYS A 275 -7.56 5.08 30.35
C LYS A 275 -6.88 6.43 30.05
N GLN A 276 -5.70 6.41 29.45
CA GLN A 276 -4.88 7.58 29.16
C GLN A 276 -5.09 8.12 27.74
N TYR A 277 -5.91 7.46 26.93
CA TYR A 277 -6.25 7.90 25.59
C TYR A 277 -7.64 7.42 25.18
N ALA A 278 -8.22 8.09 24.19
CA ALA A 278 -9.46 7.70 23.53
C ALA A 278 -9.19 7.41 22.06
N ILE A 279 -9.88 6.42 21.52
CA ILE A 279 -9.79 6.06 20.09
C ILE A 279 -11.16 6.22 19.46
N GLN A 280 -11.20 6.88 18.32
CA GLN A 280 -12.38 6.98 17.45
C GLN A 280 -12.03 6.35 16.11
N TRP A 281 -12.78 5.32 15.72
CA TRP A 281 -12.69 4.68 14.41
C TRP A 281 -13.75 5.27 13.50
N ASP A 282 -13.36 5.58 12.28
CA ASP A 282 -14.23 5.98 11.18
C ASP A 282 -14.01 5.00 10.03
N ASP A 283 -14.86 3.98 9.96
CA ASP A 283 -14.74 2.91 8.98
C ASP A 283 -15.14 3.38 7.58
N GLU A 284 -15.93 4.44 7.46
CA GLU A 284 -16.34 5.01 6.17
C GLU A 284 -15.20 5.85 5.57
N ALA A 285 -14.44 6.54 6.41
CA ALA A 285 -13.28 7.33 6.00
C ALA A 285 -11.97 6.54 6.03
N HIS A 286 -11.99 5.25 6.38
CA HIS A 286 -10.81 4.39 6.53
C HIS A 286 -9.72 5.00 7.41
N MET A 287 -10.10 5.44 8.61
CA MET A 287 -9.17 6.09 9.52
C MET A 287 -9.52 5.85 10.99
N PHE A 288 -8.54 6.08 11.84
CA PHE A 288 -8.80 6.26 13.27
C PHE A 288 -8.06 7.48 13.82
N THR A 289 -8.61 8.04 14.89
CA THR A 289 -7.95 9.09 15.66
C THR A 289 -7.82 8.65 17.12
N LEU A 290 -6.59 8.61 17.62
CA LEU A 290 -6.24 8.39 19.00
C LEU A 290 -5.86 9.73 19.63
N THR A 291 -6.57 10.13 20.67
CA THR A 291 -6.29 11.40 21.40
C THR A 291 -5.88 11.07 22.82
N PHE A 292 -4.71 11.55 23.25
CA PHE A 292 -4.26 11.38 24.63
C PHE A 292 -5.08 12.24 25.59
N ALA A 293 -5.36 11.69 26.77
CA ALA A 293 -6.08 12.40 27.82
C ALA A 293 -5.25 13.59 28.34
N ASP A 294 -5.90 14.69 28.65
CA ASP A 294 -5.26 15.92 29.14
C ASP A 294 -4.35 15.67 30.36
N ALA A 295 -4.79 14.84 31.30
CA ALA A 295 -3.98 14.47 32.46
C ALA A 295 -2.69 13.73 32.08
N TYR A 296 -2.71 12.91 31.02
CA TYR A 296 -1.53 12.22 30.52
C TYR A 296 -0.58 13.19 29.79
N VAL A 297 -1.13 14.08 28.97
CA VAL A 297 -0.36 15.15 28.30
C VAL A 297 0.32 16.05 29.33
N ALA A 298 -0.41 16.48 30.36
CA ALA A 298 0.14 17.30 31.43
C ALA A 298 1.26 16.60 32.20
N ALA A 299 1.10 15.31 32.50
CA ALA A 299 2.11 14.55 33.26
C ALA A 299 3.38 14.27 32.44
N ASN A 300 3.30 14.19 31.14
CA ASN A 300 4.43 13.74 30.30
C ASN A 300 5.00 14.86 29.44
N TRP A 301 4.19 15.61 28.69
CA TRP A 301 4.71 16.65 27.79
C TRP A 301 4.84 18.01 28.47
N ARG A 302 3.84 18.48 29.21
CA ARG A 302 3.89 19.79 29.90
C ARG A 302 4.97 19.85 30.99
N ASN A 303 5.31 18.72 31.61
CA ASN A 303 6.40 18.69 32.58
C ASN A 303 7.79 18.43 31.94
N GLY A 304 7.88 18.45 30.60
CA GLY A 304 9.13 18.39 29.84
C GLY A 304 9.72 16.99 29.67
N GLN A 305 9.01 15.92 29.97
CA GLN A 305 9.53 14.55 29.76
C GLN A 305 9.52 14.14 28.29
N ASN A 306 8.56 14.64 27.51
CA ASN A 306 8.43 14.43 26.06
C ASN A 306 8.71 12.97 25.65
N PRO A 307 7.87 11.99 26.01
CA PRO A 307 8.14 10.59 25.77
C PRO A 307 8.14 10.27 24.27
N ARG A 308 8.88 9.23 23.90
CA ARG A 308 8.76 8.60 22.57
C ARG A 308 7.57 7.65 22.61
N ILE A 309 6.61 7.86 21.75
CA ILE A 309 5.39 7.03 21.70
C ILE A 309 5.41 6.19 20.43
N MET A 310 5.02 4.92 20.58
CA MET A 310 4.68 4.02 19.48
C MET A 310 3.22 3.59 19.63
N VAL A 311 2.44 3.77 18.58
CA VAL A 311 1.14 3.14 18.41
C VAL A 311 1.32 2.01 17.42
N ARG A 312 0.87 0.81 17.75
CA ARG A 312 0.90 -0.34 16.84
C ARG A 312 -0.49 -0.97 16.73
N PHE A 313 -0.77 -1.53 15.58
CA PHE A 313 -1.96 -2.35 15.33
C PHE A 313 -1.69 -3.31 14.17
N GLU A 314 -2.39 -4.43 14.18
CA GLU A 314 -2.37 -5.39 13.07
C GLU A 314 -3.46 -5.07 12.07
N GLY A 315 -3.19 -5.36 10.80
CA GLY A 315 -4.15 -5.29 9.72
C GLY A 315 -3.98 -6.46 8.76
N THR A 316 -5.06 -6.82 8.08
CA THR A 316 -5.08 -7.86 7.06
C THR A 316 -5.35 -7.21 5.71
N VAL A 317 -4.57 -7.56 4.70
CA VAL A 317 -4.87 -7.17 3.31
C VAL A 317 -6.14 -7.89 2.88
N SER A 318 -7.13 -7.14 2.40
CA SER A 318 -8.43 -7.67 1.99
C SER A 318 -8.30 -8.68 0.85
N GLU A 319 -9.21 -9.68 0.80
CA GLU A 319 -9.22 -10.69 -0.26
C GLU A 319 -9.57 -10.12 -1.63
N ASP A 320 -10.26 -9.00 -1.69
CA ASP A 320 -10.64 -8.28 -2.90
C ASP A 320 -9.64 -7.18 -3.31
N ALA A 321 -8.51 -7.07 -2.63
CA ALA A 321 -7.46 -6.12 -2.99
C ALA A 321 -6.95 -6.38 -4.42
N PRO A 322 -7.02 -5.38 -5.31
CA PRO A 322 -6.57 -5.55 -6.68
C PRO A 322 -5.08 -5.84 -6.78
N ALA A 323 -4.71 -6.71 -7.71
CA ALA A 323 -3.32 -6.99 -8.01
C ALA A 323 -2.55 -5.71 -8.41
N ASP A 324 -1.27 -5.65 -8.10
CA ASP A 324 -0.35 -4.53 -8.41
C ASP A 324 -0.81 -3.16 -7.88
N THR A 325 -1.83 -3.11 -7.03
CA THR A 325 -2.29 -1.87 -6.37
C THR A 325 -1.58 -1.69 -5.04
N GLN A 326 -1.12 -0.48 -4.76
CA GLN A 326 -0.53 -0.17 -3.46
C GLN A 326 -1.63 -0.07 -2.39
N VAL A 327 -1.60 -0.97 -1.42
CA VAL A 327 -2.38 -0.88 -0.18
C VAL A 327 -1.57 -0.01 0.77
N ASP A 328 -1.85 1.28 0.76
CA ASP A 328 -1.03 2.27 1.44
C ASP A 328 -1.56 2.65 2.83
N ASN A 329 -0.66 3.19 3.64
CA ASN A 329 -1.01 3.66 4.97
C ASN A 329 -0.08 4.81 5.40
N GLN A 330 -0.67 5.84 6.00
CA GLN A 330 0.05 7.00 6.50
C GLN A 330 -0.59 7.50 7.81
N TRP A 331 0.22 7.98 8.74
CA TRP A 331 -0.31 8.61 9.94
C TRP A 331 0.12 10.07 10.08
N MET A 332 -0.58 10.79 10.90
CA MET A 332 -0.35 12.19 11.19
C MET A 332 -0.27 12.40 12.70
N LEU A 333 0.80 13.06 13.14
CA LEU A 333 0.93 13.55 14.50
C LEU A 333 0.31 14.93 14.61
N THR A 334 -0.61 15.11 15.54
CA THR A 334 -1.11 16.42 15.92
C THR A 334 -0.48 16.85 17.24
N LEU A 335 0.29 17.92 17.21
CA LEU A 335 0.78 18.62 18.40
C LEU A 335 0.07 19.99 18.46
N ASN A 336 -0.71 20.21 19.51
CA ASN A 336 -1.58 21.40 19.61
C ASN A 336 -2.48 21.51 18.36
N ASN A 337 -2.21 22.47 17.48
CA ASN A 337 -2.94 22.70 16.24
C ASN A 337 -2.14 22.34 14.99
N THR A 338 -0.88 21.93 15.14
CA THR A 338 -0.01 21.59 14.03
C THR A 338 -0.09 20.11 13.71
N ILE A 339 -0.35 19.79 12.44
CA ILE A 339 -0.44 18.42 11.92
C ILE A 339 0.81 18.12 11.11
N THR A 340 1.51 17.07 11.48
CA THR A 340 2.73 16.62 10.80
C THR A 340 2.54 15.20 10.27
N PRO A 341 2.58 14.97 8.95
CA PRO A 341 2.48 13.63 8.36
C PRO A 341 3.76 12.82 8.53
N SER A 342 3.60 11.49 8.59
CA SER A 342 4.69 10.52 8.51
C SER A 342 5.14 10.30 7.06
N ASN A 343 6.18 9.47 6.88
CA ASN A 343 6.34 8.75 5.62
C ASN A 343 5.11 7.88 5.35
N LYS A 344 4.86 7.60 4.07
CA LYS A 344 3.86 6.62 3.63
C LYS A 344 4.55 5.26 3.55
N VAL A 345 3.87 4.20 3.99
CA VAL A 345 4.24 2.81 3.76
C VAL A 345 3.18 2.13 2.93
N PHE A 346 3.55 1.06 2.22
CA PHE A 346 2.59 0.31 1.41
C PHE A 346 3.00 -1.15 1.25
N ASN A 347 2.01 -1.98 0.95
CA ASN A 347 2.21 -3.35 0.47
C ASN A 347 1.48 -3.53 -0.86
N VAL A 348 1.88 -4.54 -1.63
CA VAL A 348 1.33 -4.78 -2.97
C VAL A 348 0.83 -6.22 -3.04
N PRO A 349 -0.47 -6.46 -3.32
CA PRO A 349 -0.96 -7.79 -3.65
C PRO A 349 -0.33 -8.27 -4.96
N PRO A 350 0.10 -9.55 -5.07
CA PRO A 350 0.76 -10.03 -6.27
C PRO A 350 -0.21 -10.16 -7.45
N ASP A 351 0.24 -9.85 -8.65
CA ASP A 351 -0.44 -10.19 -9.90
C ASP A 351 -0.14 -11.65 -10.26
N ILE A 352 -1.17 -12.51 -10.16
CA ILE A 352 -1.12 -13.94 -10.48
C ILE A 352 -2.19 -14.21 -11.52
N THR A 353 -1.77 -14.58 -12.72
CA THR A 353 -2.66 -14.80 -13.87
C THR A 353 -2.38 -16.17 -14.49
N PRO A 354 -2.93 -17.26 -13.90
CA PRO A 354 -2.82 -18.58 -14.47
C PRO A 354 -3.64 -18.68 -15.75
N ASP A 355 -3.16 -19.49 -16.70
CA ASP A 355 -3.83 -19.77 -17.96
C ASP A 355 -4.00 -21.28 -18.19
N LYS A 356 -4.92 -21.66 -19.07
CA LYS A 356 -5.16 -23.04 -19.44
C LYS A 356 -5.35 -23.16 -20.93
N GLN A 357 -4.73 -24.18 -21.49
CA GLN A 357 -4.86 -24.60 -22.88
C GLN A 357 -5.14 -26.10 -22.93
N ASP A 358 -5.82 -26.55 -23.95
CA ASP A 358 -5.93 -27.96 -24.32
C ASP A 358 -5.33 -28.18 -25.71
N THR A 359 -4.40 -29.12 -25.78
CA THR A 359 -3.60 -29.36 -26.98
C THR A 359 -3.54 -30.85 -27.31
N GLN A 360 -3.05 -31.17 -28.50
CA GLN A 360 -2.47 -32.49 -28.75
C GLN A 360 -1.18 -32.67 -27.94
N LYS A 361 -0.50 -33.82 -28.10
CA LYS A 361 0.83 -34.01 -27.49
C LYS A 361 1.81 -32.90 -27.89
N ASP A 362 1.73 -32.46 -29.16
CA ASP A 362 2.45 -31.28 -29.63
C ASP A 362 1.76 -30.00 -29.06
N PRO A 363 2.47 -29.22 -28.26
CA PRO A 363 1.88 -28.01 -27.64
C PRO A 363 1.50 -26.92 -28.65
N SER A 364 1.99 -26.99 -29.88
CA SER A 364 1.65 -26.04 -30.94
C SER A 364 0.28 -26.31 -31.59
N VAL A 365 -0.32 -27.45 -31.30
CA VAL A 365 -1.60 -27.87 -31.88
C VAL A 365 -2.72 -27.70 -30.85
N ASP A 366 -3.31 -26.53 -30.87
CA ASP A 366 -4.47 -26.16 -30.05
C ASP A 366 -5.73 -26.91 -30.50
N ILE A 367 -6.46 -27.50 -29.54
CA ILE A 367 -7.70 -28.24 -29.77
C ILE A 367 -8.92 -27.67 -29.01
N ASP A 368 -8.78 -26.47 -28.42
CA ASP A 368 -9.93 -25.82 -27.77
C ASP A 368 -11.08 -25.60 -28.77
N GLY A 369 -12.27 -25.93 -28.35
CA GLY A 369 -13.48 -25.90 -29.19
C GLY A 369 -13.50 -26.99 -30.27
N LYS A 370 -12.52 -27.92 -30.34
CA LYS A 370 -12.50 -29.01 -31.34
C LYS A 370 -13.21 -30.22 -30.82
N THR A 371 -13.89 -30.91 -31.75
CA THR A 371 -14.61 -32.13 -31.43
C THR A 371 -13.66 -33.28 -31.10
N ALA A 372 -13.79 -33.83 -29.91
CA ALA A 372 -13.06 -35.02 -29.48
C ALA A 372 -13.90 -36.31 -29.65
N LEU A 373 -13.20 -37.38 -30.03
CA LEU A 373 -13.76 -38.70 -30.23
C LEU A 373 -13.33 -39.67 -29.12
N LEU A 374 -14.03 -40.78 -28.98
CA LEU A 374 -13.64 -41.83 -28.04
C LEU A 374 -12.20 -42.30 -28.29
N GLY A 375 -11.36 -42.26 -27.25
CA GLY A 375 -9.97 -42.65 -27.31
C GLY A 375 -9.01 -41.51 -27.67
N ASP A 376 -9.50 -40.31 -28.01
CA ASP A 376 -8.65 -39.15 -28.22
C ASP A 376 -7.94 -38.75 -26.91
N ARG A 377 -6.72 -38.25 -27.02
CA ARG A 377 -5.95 -37.75 -25.89
C ARG A 377 -5.95 -36.22 -25.88
N ILE A 378 -6.38 -35.65 -24.78
CA ILE A 378 -6.34 -34.21 -24.52
C ILE A 378 -5.19 -33.95 -23.55
N TYR A 379 -4.30 -33.00 -23.88
CA TYR A 379 -3.24 -32.56 -22.99
C TYR A 379 -3.61 -31.18 -22.44
N TYR A 380 -4.13 -31.14 -21.21
CA TYR A 380 -4.36 -29.87 -20.53
C TYR A 380 -3.02 -29.31 -20.09
N ARG A 381 -2.74 -28.08 -20.51
CA ARG A 381 -1.54 -27.32 -20.18
C ARG A 381 -1.96 -26.13 -19.32
N ILE A 382 -1.55 -26.15 -18.06
CA ILE A 382 -2.01 -25.21 -17.05
C ILE A 382 -0.83 -24.40 -16.57
N GLY A 383 -0.89 -23.09 -16.73
CA GLY A 383 0.12 -22.16 -16.24
C GLY A 383 0.08 -22.05 -14.72
N LEU A 384 1.18 -22.35 -14.05
CA LEU A 384 1.41 -22.01 -12.66
C LEU A 384 2.26 -20.72 -12.65
N ASP A 385 1.63 -19.58 -12.38
CA ASP A 385 2.24 -18.26 -12.44
C ASP A 385 2.82 -17.84 -11.09
N LEU A 386 4.14 -17.89 -10.96
CA LEU A 386 4.86 -17.38 -9.80
C LEU A 386 5.83 -16.25 -10.19
N LYS A 387 5.67 -15.64 -11.38
CA LYS A 387 6.58 -14.65 -11.93
C LYS A 387 6.68 -13.40 -11.08
N ASN A 388 5.56 -12.87 -10.61
CA ASN A 388 5.51 -11.66 -9.81
C ASN A 388 5.63 -11.94 -8.30
N VAL A 389 5.94 -13.20 -7.95
CA VAL A 389 6.20 -13.67 -6.59
C VAL A 389 7.69 -13.98 -6.49
N GLY A 390 8.53 -12.94 -6.37
CA GLY A 390 9.98 -13.09 -6.27
C GLY A 390 10.46 -13.24 -4.83
N GLN A 391 11.56 -13.95 -4.62
CA GLN A 391 12.12 -14.26 -3.30
C GLN A 391 12.43 -13.00 -2.46
N ASP A 392 12.96 -11.93 -3.10
CA ASP A 392 13.44 -10.73 -2.40
C ASP A 392 12.36 -9.69 -2.13
N ASN A 393 11.19 -9.81 -2.76
CA ASN A 393 10.10 -8.84 -2.64
C ASN A 393 8.91 -9.33 -1.79
N LEU A 394 9.02 -10.45 -1.13
CA LEU A 394 7.96 -11.04 -0.30
C LEU A 394 8.05 -10.57 1.16
N ALA A 395 6.89 -10.24 1.74
CA ALA A 395 6.78 -10.05 3.18
C ALA A 395 6.92 -11.38 3.94
N TYR A 396 6.37 -12.45 3.38
CA TYR A 396 6.39 -13.80 3.94
C TYR A 396 6.81 -14.82 2.89
N ARG A 397 7.50 -15.87 3.31
CA ARG A 397 7.83 -16.98 2.43
C ARG A 397 6.58 -17.70 1.95
N VAL A 398 6.61 -18.17 0.69
CA VAL A 398 5.50 -18.95 0.13
C VAL A 398 5.52 -20.35 0.71
N GLN A 399 4.41 -20.75 1.30
CA GLN A 399 4.24 -22.05 1.97
C GLN A 399 3.56 -23.08 1.07
N ARG A 400 2.76 -22.62 0.10
CA ARG A 400 2.02 -23.47 -0.83
C ARG A 400 1.93 -22.81 -2.19
N ALA A 401 2.23 -23.57 -3.25
CA ALA A 401 1.99 -23.17 -4.63
C ALA A 401 1.69 -24.40 -5.48
N GLY A 402 0.62 -24.36 -6.26
CA GLY A 402 0.25 -25.50 -7.10
C GLY A 402 -1.04 -25.28 -7.87
N ILE A 403 -1.47 -26.33 -8.55
CA ILE A 403 -2.67 -26.39 -9.38
C ILE A 403 -3.63 -27.44 -8.82
N VAL A 404 -4.91 -27.07 -8.82
CA VAL A 404 -6.05 -27.97 -8.59
C VAL A 404 -6.89 -27.96 -9.86
N ASP A 405 -7.11 -29.12 -10.46
CA ASP A 405 -7.88 -29.30 -11.71
C ASP A 405 -8.97 -30.34 -11.51
N ASP A 406 -10.22 -29.85 -11.38
CA ASP A 406 -11.44 -30.67 -11.29
C ASP A 406 -11.91 -30.97 -12.73
N TYR A 407 -11.43 -32.09 -13.27
CA TYR A 407 -11.74 -32.50 -14.63
C TYR A 407 -12.99 -33.39 -14.66
N ASP A 408 -13.65 -33.48 -15.82
CA ASP A 408 -14.85 -34.29 -16.03
C ASP A 408 -14.48 -35.79 -16.04
N ASP A 409 -14.40 -36.41 -14.85
CA ASP A 409 -14.03 -37.81 -14.64
C ASP A 409 -15.09 -38.82 -15.13
N GLU A 410 -16.29 -38.36 -15.46
CA GLU A 410 -17.30 -39.19 -16.13
C GLU A 410 -16.91 -39.47 -17.61
N TYR A 411 -16.26 -38.53 -18.27
CA TYR A 411 -15.90 -38.58 -19.68
C TYR A 411 -14.43 -38.76 -19.98
N LEU A 412 -13.58 -38.36 -19.02
CA LEU A 412 -12.11 -38.39 -19.13
C LEU A 412 -11.48 -39.32 -18.11
N THR A 413 -10.39 -39.96 -18.49
CA THR A 413 -9.52 -40.70 -17.58
C THR A 413 -8.14 -40.12 -17.65
N ALA A 414 -7.59 -39.75 -16.50
CA ALA A 414 -6.25 -39.19 -16.37
C ALA A 414 -5.16 -40.26 -16.58
N ASP A 415 -4.06 -39.85 -17.22
CA ASP A 415 -2.81 -40.62 -17.25
C ASP A 415 -1.91 -40.10 -16.11
N GLU A 416 -2.12 -40.63 -14.91
CA GLU A 416 -1.46 -40.16 -13.67
C GLU A 416 0.08 -40.23 -13.74
N HIS A 417 0.62 -41.16 -14.51
CA HIS A 417 2.06 -41.32 -14.69
C HIS A 417 2.65 -40.45 -15.82
N GLY A 418 1.78 -39.84 -16.62
CA GLY A 418 2.15 -38.97 -17.72
C GLY A 418 2.15 -37.48 -17.37
N VAL A 419 1.96 -37.13 -16.09
CA VAL A 419 2.00 -35.74 -15.63
C VAL A 419 3.41 -35.20 -15.72
N GLU A 420 3.56 -34.01 -16.32
CA GLU A 420 4.83 -33.29 -16.42
C GLU A 420 4.66 -31.85 -15.89
N VAL A 421 5.67 -31.34 -15.22
CA VAL A 421 5.80 -29.93 -14.88
C VAL A 421 7.03 -29.38 -15.56
N LEU A 422 6.84 -28.40 -16.44
CA LEU A 422 7.90 -27.80 -17.26
C LEU A 422 8.19 -26.38 -16.79
N ASP A 423 9.47 -26.02 -16.74
CA ASP A 423 9.88 -24.62 -16.52
C ASP A 423 9.73 -23.79 -17.82
N GLU A 424 10.02 -22.48 -17.76
CA GLU A 424 9.95 -21.57 -18.93
C GLU A 424 10.88 -21.98 -20.08
N ALA A 425 11.93 -22.74 -19.81
CA ALA A 425 12.84 -23.28 -20.84
C ALA A 425 12.34 -24.62 -21.40
N GLY A 426 11.22 -25.15 -20.93
CA GLY A 426 10.67 -26.44 -21.31
C GLY A 426 11.38 -27.63 -20.67
N LYS A 427 12.18 -27.40 -19.62
CA LYS A 427 12.85 -28.47 -18.88
C LYS A 427 11.86 -29.08 -17.89
N ASP A 428 11.83 -30.41 -17.85
CA ASP A 428 11.07 -31.17 -16.87
C ASP A 428 11.63 -30.96 -15.45
N VAL A 429 10.78 -30.51 -14.56
CA VAL A 429 11.03 -30.27 -13.13
C VAL A 429 9.98 -30.93 -12.25
N THR A 430 9.31 -31.97 -12.75
CA THR A 430 8.24 -32.70 -12.07
C THR A 430 8.68 -33.25 -10.72
N ASP A 431 9.95 -33.59 -10.57
CA ASP A 431 10.54 -34.08 -9.32
C ASP A 431 10.50 -33.06 -8.16
N ARG A 432 10.28 -31.78 -8.46
CA ARG A 432 10.09 -30.71 -7.47
C ARG A 432 8.63 -30.53 -7.02
N PHE A 433 7.72 -31.38 -7.53
CA PHE A 433 6.30 -31.32 -7.25
C PHE A 433 5.76 -32.65 -6.72
N ASN A 434 4.73 -32.59 -5.91
CA ASN A 434 3.92 -33.72 -5.51
C ASN A 434 2.67 -33.76 -6.41
N VAL A 435 2.29 -34.95 -6.86
CA VAL A 435 1.11 -35.17 -7.71
C VAL A 435 0.20 -36.20 -7.04
N GLN A 436 -1.09 -35.90 -6.96
CA GLN A 436 -2.12 -36.81 -6.45
C GLN A 436 -3.41 -36.62 -7.25
N PHE A 437 -4.08 -37.73 -7.52
CA PHE A 437 -5.44 -37.74 -8.09
C PHE A 437 -6.39 -38.32 -7.06
N ALA A 438 -7.48 -37.61 -6.81
CA ALA A 438 -8.51 -38.04 -5.87
C ALA A 438 -9.88 -37.48 -6.31
N ASP A 439 -10.89 -38.34 -6.37
CA ASP A 439 -12.28 -37.98 -6.63
C ASP A 439 -12.48 -37.12 -7.89
N GLY A 440 -11.81 -37.44 -8.99
CA GLY A 440 -11.93 -36.69 -10.26
C GLY A 440 -11.13 -35.39 -10.28
N VAL A 441 -10.28 -35.14 -9.28
CA VAL A 441 -9.46 -33.92 -9.18
C VAL A 441 -7.98 -34.25 -9.23
N ALA A 442 -7.23 -33.49 -10.02
CA ALA A 442 -5.77 -33.52 -10.06
C ALA A 442 -5.19 -32.44 -9.14
N TYR A 443 -4.30 -32.82 -8.26
CA TYR A 443 -3.57 -31.93 -7.35
C TYR A 443 -2.09 -31.98 -7.70
N VAL A 444 -1.50 -30.84 -8.06
CA VAL A 444 -0.06 -30.72 -8.38
C VAL A 444 0.50 -29.57 -7.57
N PHE A 445 1.27 -29.86 -6.53
CA PHE A 445 1.81 -28.86 -5.60
C PHE A 445 3.32 -28.95 -5.52
N ALA A 446 3.97 -27.79 -5.45
CA ALA A 446 5.39 -27.69 -5.15
C ALA A 446 5.72 -28.43 -3.83
N ARG A 447 6.85 -29.11 -3.79
CA ARG A 447 7.32 -29.81 -2.59
C ARG A 447 7.66 -28.82 -1.50
N THR A 448 7.28 -29.16 -0.28
CA THR A 448 7.64 -28.39 0.91
C THR A 448 9.06 -28.71 1.36
N VAL A 449 9.68 -27.77 2.04
CA VAL A 449 11.03 -27.87 2.60
C VAL A 449 10.98 -27.71 4.11
N ASP A 450 11.92 -28.34 4.82
CA ASP A 450 12.03 -28.20 6.27
C ASP A 450 12.49 -26.78 6.63
N THR A 451 11.79 -26.11 7.54
CA THR A 451 12.07 -24.74 7.93
C THR A 451 13.46 -24.56 8.57
N GLU A 452 13.94 -25.53 9.32
CA GLU A 452 15.28 -25.45 9.95
C GLU A 452 16.39 -25.56 8.91
N ILE A 453 16.24 -26.46 7.95
CA ILE A 453 17.23 -26.68 6.90
C ILE A 453 17.19 -25.54 5.87
N ALA A 454 15.99 -25.00 5.54
CA ALA A 454 15.86 -23.87 4.63
C ALA A 454 16.55 -22.61 5.16
N ALA A 455 16.56 -22.39 6.49
CA ALA A 455 17.27 -21.28 7.12
C ALA A 455 18.79 -21.40 6.99
N THR A 456 19.35 -22.60 6.87
CA THR A 456 20.79 -22.86 6.67
C THR A 456 21.22 -22.79 5.20
N GLY A 457 20.28 -22.77 4.25
CA GLY A 457 20.56 -22.76 2.82
C GLY A 457 21.02 -24.09 2.23
N GLU A 458 20.86 -25.19 2.94
CA GLU A 458 21.18 -26.54 2.46
C GLU A 458 20.09 -27.10 1.53
N THR A 459 20.49 -27.92 0.56
CA THR A 459 19.55 -28.62 -0.33
C THR A 459 18.88 -29.75 0.42
N LEU A 460 17.56 -29.73 0.51
CA LEU A 460 16.77 -30.55 1.40
C LEU A 460 16.51 -31.93 0.84
N LYS A 461 16.91 -32.95 1.59
CA LYS A 461 16.52 -34.33 1.35
C LYS A 461 15.71 -34.79 2.55
N GLY A 462 14.48 -35.22 2.32
CA GLY A 462 13.62 -35.79 3.35
C GLY A 462 12.63 -34.81 3.99
N ASP A 463 12.22 -33.81 3.23
CA ASP A 463 11.26 -32.81 3.67
C ASP A 463 9.92 -33.44 4.03
N PRO A 464 9.23 -32.94 5.08
CA PRO A 464 7.87 -33.37 5.40
C PRO A 464 6.95 -32.94 4.25
N GLN A 465 6.54 -33.94 3.43
CA GLN A 465 5.59 -33.69 2.36
C GLN A 465 4.15 -33.89 2.89
N PRO A 466 3.15 -33.13 2.39
CA PRO A 466 1.77 -33.40 2.69
C PRO A 466 1.39 -34.83 2.25
N GLU A 467 0.80 -35.62 3.15
CA GLU A 467 0.34 -36.98 2.84
C GLU A 467 -0.90 -36.98 1.98
N ASP A 468 -1.76 -35.96 2.15
CA ASP A 468 -3.00 -35.75 1.41
C ASP A 468 -3.02 -34.35 0.81
N LEU A 469 -2.87 -34.29 -0.53
CA LEU A 469 -2.84 -33.01 -1.26
C LEU A 469 -4.23 -32.36 -1.33
N LYS A 470 -5.33 -33.13 -1.22
CA LYS A 470 -6.67 -32.57 -1.16
C LYS A 470 -6.86 -31.78 0.13
N GLU A 471 -6.52 -32.39 1.29
CA GLU A 471 -6.56 -31.67 2.58
C GLU A 471 -5.59 -30.48 2.57
N TYR A 472 -4.37 -30.69 2.04
CA TYR A 472 -3.37 -29.62 1.94
C TYR A 472 -3.82 -28.44 1.10
N ALA A 473 -4.56 -28.67 0.00
CA ALA A 473 -5.10 -27.62 -0.86
C ALA A 473 -6.11 -26.71 -0.13
N ASP A 474 -6.89 -27.28 0.80
CA ASP A 474 -8.06 -26.60 1.38
C ASP A 474 -7.81 -26.05 2.80
N ARG A 475 -6.84 -26.60 3.54
CA ARG A 475 -6.58 -26.14 4.90
C ARG A 475 -6.00 -24.72 4.93
N LYS A 476 -6.36 -23.94 5.94
CA LYS A 476 -5.74 -22.63 6.18
C LYS A 476 -4.31 -22.81 6.68
N LEU A 477 -3.39 -22.02 6.12
CA LEU A 477 -1.99 -22.02 6.50
C LEU A 477 -1.73 -21.14 7.73
N ASP A 478 -0.76 -21.55 8.56
CA ASP A 478 -0.19 -20.71 9.61
C ASP A 478 1.18 -20.19 9.12
N PRO A 479 1.32 -18.89 8.83
CA PRO A 479 2.55 -18.34 8.25
C PRO A 479 3.78 -18.51 9.12
N LEU A 480 3.60 -18.79 10.42
CA LEU A 480 4.70 -18.94 11.39
C LEU A 480 5.08 -20.40 11.67
N LYS A 481 4.24 -21.39 11.30
CA LYS A 481 4.43 -22.80 11.70
C LYS A 481 4.51 -23.76 10.54
N ASP A 482 3.80 -23.47 9.43
CA ASP A 482 3.79 -24.36 8.30
C ASP A 482 5.10 -24.30 7.50
N ALA A 483 5.54 -25.45 7.01
CA ALA A 483 6.67 -25.54 6.11
C ALA A 483 6.41 -24.72 4.84
N TYR A 484 7.45 -24.21 4.24
CA TYR A 484 7.37 -23.47 2.98
C TYR A 484 7.96 -24.26 1.80
N ILE A 485 7.58 -23.89 0.59
CA ILE A 485 8.09 -24.50 -0.64
C ILE A 485 9.54 -24.04 -0.90
N ASP A 486 10.23 -24.74 -1.79
CA ASP A 486 11.52 -24.28 -2.28
C ASP A 486 11.39 -22.91 -2.95
N GLN A 487 11.91 -21.87 -2.30
CA GLN A 487 11.78 -20.48 -2.75
C GLN A 487 12.51 -20.22 -4.09
N ALA A 488 13.38 -21.13 -4.53
CA ALA A 488 13.99 -21.07 -5.87
C ALA A 488 13.00 -21.37 -7.01
N LEU A 489 11.76 -21.76 -6.70
CA LEU A 489 10.67 -21.87 -7.66
C LEU A 489 10.04 -20.51 -8.01
N LEU A 490 10.24 -19.50 -7.17
CA LEU A 490 9.62 -18.20 -7.33
C LEU A 490 10.27 -17.36 -8.43
N GLY A 491 9.56 -16.37 -8.96
CA GLY A 491 10.04 -15.44 -9.98
C GLY A 491 9.93 -15.94 -11.41
N GLN A 492 9.25 -17.07 -11.67
CA GLN A 492 9.07 -17.65 -13.01
C GLN A 492 7.71 -18.35 -13.17
N LYS A 493 7.36 -18.71 -14.40
CA LYS A 493 6.16 -19.50 -14.68
C LYS A 493 6.51 -20.96 -14.90
N TYR A 494 5.57 -21.84 -14.60
CA TYR A 494 5.65 -23.26 -14.91
C TYR A 494 4.42 -23.68 -15.71
N GLN A 495 4.54 -24.77 -16.44
CA GLN A 495 3.44 -25.39 -17.16
C GLN A 495 3.21 -26.81 -16.62
N VAL A 496 2.07 -27.02 -15.98
CA VAL A 496 1.60 -28.35 -15.58
C VAL A 496 0.90 -28.97 -16.76
N VAL A 497 1.33 -30.15 -17.19
CA VAL A 497 0.77 -30.92 -18.30
C VAL A 497 0.02 -32.13 -17.75
N LEU A 498 -1.30 -32.17 -17.95
CA LEU A 498 -2.16 -33.27 -17.52
C LEU A 498 -2.71 -34.02 -18.75
N PRO A 499 -2.18 -35.18 -19.09
CA PRO A 499 -2.71 -35.98 -20.20
C PRO A 499 -3.99 -36.72 -19.78
N MET A 500 -5.05 -36.53 -20.55
CA MET A 500 -6.34 -37.17 -20.36
C MET A 500 -6.75 -38.01 -21.60
N THR A 501 -7.50 -39.06 -21.41
CA THR A 501 -8.07 -39.85 -22.51
C THR A 501 -9.59 -39.78 -22.44
N VAL A 502 -10.25 -39.52 -23.56
CA VAL A 502 -11.69 -39.56 -23.69
C VAL A 502 -12.15 -41.01 -23.59
N THR A 503 -12.79 -41.38 -22.50
CA THR A 503 -13.23 -42.78 -22.23
C THR A 503 -14.72 -43.00 -22.40
N LYS A 504 -15.50 -41.92 -22.51
CA LYS A 504 -16.92 -41.92 -22.77
C LYS A 504 -17.27 -40.79 -23.72
N VAL A 505 -18.27 -41.00 -24.58
CA VAL A 505 -18.79 -39.95 -25.46
C VAL A 505 -20.32 -39.97 -25.42
N THR A 506 -20.92 -38.80 -25.53
CA THR A 506 -22.36 -38.61 -25.68
C THR A 506 -22.55 -37.50 -26.70
N ASP A 507 -23.37 -37.74 -27.72
CA ASP A 507 -23.64 -36.74 -28.76
C ASP A 507 -24.23 -35.46 -28.16
N GLY A 508 -23.64 -34.33 -28.50
CA GLY A 508 -24.04 -33.01 -28.04
C GLY A 508 -23.55 -32.66 -26.62
N TYR A 509 -22.82 -33.53 -25.95
CA TYR A 509 -22.14 -33.19 -24.71
C TYR A 509 -20.81 -32.45 -25.02
N THR A 510 -20.45 -31.51 -24.16
CA THR A 510 -19.18 -30.77 -24.23
C THR A 510 -18.47 -30.93 -22.91
N VAL A 511 -17.27 -31.51 -22.95
CA VAL A 511 -16.38 -31.49 -21.80
C VAL A 511 -15.88 -30.07 -21.63
N VAL A 512 -16.02 -29.54 -20.43
CA VAL A 512 -15.55 -28.20 -20.04
C VAL A 512 -14.57 -28.35 -18.91
N ASN A 513 -13.43 -27.68 -19.00
CA ASN A 513 -12.41 -27.79 -17.96
C ASN A 513 -11.82 -26.40 -17.60
N LYS A 514 -11.68 -26.16 -16.29
CA LYS A 514 -11.09 -24.98 -15.68
C LYS A 514 -10.25 -25.42 -14.47
N ALA A 515 -9.08 -24.85 -14.32
CA ALA A 515 -8.20 -25.13 -13.17
C ALA A 515 -8.12 -23.94 -12.23
N THR A 516 -7.62 -24.20 -11.04
CA THR A 516 -7.35 -23.19 -10.01
C THR A 516 -5.87 -23.26 -9.61
N GLN A 517 -5.16 -22.16 -9.71
CA GLN A 517 -3.87 -21.99 -9.04
C GLN A 517 -4.12 -21.66 -7.57
N VAL A 518 -3.41 -22.33 -6.68
CA VAL A 518 -3.42 -22.06 -5.25
C VAL A 518 -2.02 -21.56 -4.84
N THR A 519 -1.96 -20.34 -4.31
CA THR A 519 -0.71 -19.76 -3.80
C THR A 519 -0.94 -19.25 -2.39
N ASN A 520 -0.37 -19.90 -1.39
CA ASN A 520 -0.76 -19.81 0.01
C ASN A 520 -2.28 -20.06 0.16
N ASP A 521 -3.04 -19.12 0.71
CA ASP A 521 -4.50 -19.22 0.84
C ASP A 521 -5.26 -18.57 -0.33
N ARG A 522 -4.55 -17.94 -1.26
CA ARG A 522 -5.14 -17.31 -2.46
C ARG A 522 -5.43 -18.34 -3.55
N ARG A 523 -6.56 -18.15 -4.24
CA ARG A 523 -7.03 -18.99 -5.34
C ARG A 523 -7.31 -18.14 -6.58
N ASP A 524 -6.63 -18.45 -7.66
CA ASP A 524 -6.77 -17.76 -8.94
C ASP A 524 -7.23 -18.77 -10.01
N GLU A 525 -8.34 -18.49 -10.66
CA GLU A 525 -8.91 -19.38 -11.67
C GLU A 525 -8.31 -19.13 -13.05
N THR A 526 -8.13 -20.18 -13.82
CA THR A 526 -7.74 -20.08 -15.23
C THR A 526 -8.93 -19.70 -16.12
N ASN A 527 -8.68 -19.42 -17.39
CA ASN A 527 -9.71 -19.48 -18.41
C ASN A 527 -10.28 -20.91 -18.54
N VAL A 528 -11.44 -21.01 -19.17
CA VAL A 528 -12.11 -22.26 -19.49
C VAL A 528 -11.68 -22.73 -20.86
N VAL A 529 -11.45 -24.05 -21.01
CA VAL A 529 -11.28 -24.75 -22.29
C VAL A 529 -12.39 -25.79 -22.47
N SER A 530 -12.71 -26.19 -23.71
CA SER A 530 -13.85 -27.05 -23.97
C SER A 530 -13.67 -27.93 -25.22
N ASN A 531 -14.20 -29.17 -25.15
CA ASN A 531 -14.22 -30.07 -26.28
C ASN A 531 -15.61 -30.69 -26.44
N PRO A 532 -16.33 -30.38 -27.52
CA PRO A 532 -17.54 -31.09 -27.87
C PRO A 532 -17.25 -32.58 -28.14
N LEU A 533 -18.12 -33.47 -27.68
CA LEU A 533 -17.96 -34.91 -27.90
C LEU A 533 -18.86 -35.37 -29.03
N LYS A 534 -18.36 -36.32 -29.82
CA LYS A 534 -19.11 -36.94 -30.91
C LYS A 534 -18.99 -38.46 -30.87
N GLU A 535 -20.13 -39.13 -30.88
CA GLU A 535 -20.18 -40.59 -30.97
C GLU A 535 -20.00 -41.04 -32.41
N ILE A 536 -19.21 -42.09 -32.61
CA ILE A 536 -19.05 -42.77 -33.89
C ILE A 536 -19.97 -43.98 -33.91
N ASN A 537 -21.12 -43.85 -34.59
CA ASN A 537 -22.20 -44.84 -34.64
C ASN A 537 -22.38 -45.38 -36.06
N PRO A 538 -21.60 -46.39 -36.52
CA PRO A 538 -21.85 -47.04 -37.78
C PRO A 538 -23.15 -47.84 -37.70
N SER A 539 -23.86 -47.95 -38.82
CA SER A 539 -25.07 -48.76 -38.91
C SER A 539 -24.97 -49.83 -40.00
N LYS A 540 -25.79 -50.85 -39.83
CA LYS A 540 -25.94 -51.93 -40.81
C LYS A 540 -27.44 -52.21 -41.04
N ASP A 541 -27.79 -52.31 -42.27
CA ASP A 541 -29.16 -52.68 -42.68
C ASP A 541 -29.13 -53.75 -43.80
N VAL A 542 -30.28 -54.31 -44.03
CA VAL A 542 -30.55 -55.21 -45.14
C VAL A 542 -31.57 -54.57 -46.05
N VAL A 543 -31.28 -54.50 -47.35
CA VAL A 543 -32.20 -53.97 -48.37
C VAL A 543 -32.19 -54.86 -49.56
N VAL A 544 -33.30 -54.84 -50.37
CA VAL A 544 -33.37 -55.62 -51.59
C VAL A 544 -32.61 -54.95 -52.70
N ASN A 545 -32.80 -53.62 -52.90
CA ASN A 545 -32.02 -52.79 -53.80
C ASN A 545 -31.60 -51.54 -53.08
N MET A 546 -30.58 -50.87 -53.62
CA MET A 546 -30.12 -49.59 -53.09
C MET A 546 -31.25 -48.55 -53.06
N GLY A 547 -31.45 -47.92 -51.91
CA GLY A 547 -32.52 -46.94 -51.69
C GLY A 547 -33.89 -47.52 -51.28
N ASP A 548 -34.03 -48.87 -51.23
CA ASP A 548 -35.23 -49.51 -50.73
C ASP A 548 -35.40 -49.30 -49.22
N LYS A 549 -36.65 -49.53 -48.76
CA LYS A 549 -36.91 -49.60 -47.31
C LYS A 549 -36.23 -50.82 -46.70
N SER A 550 -35.89 -50.73 -45.44
CA SER A 550 -35.30 -51.81 -44.65
C SER A 550 -36.06 -53.11 -44.79
N ALA A 551 -35.32 -54.15 -45.09
CA ALA A 551 -35.81 -55.53 -45.12
C ALA A 551 -35.38 -56.34 -43.87
N ASN A 552 -34.77 -55.69 -42.88
CA ASN A 552 -34.36 -56.33 -41.65
C ASN A 552 -35.53 -57.01 -40.92
N GLY A 553 -35.33 -58.26 -40.50
CA GLY A 553 -36.36 -59.06 -39.87
C GLY A 553 -37.46 -59.62 -40.82
N LYS A 554 -37.33 -59.41 -42.15
CA LYS A 554 -38.28 -59.94 -43.14
C LYS A 554 -37.84 -61.30 -43.70
N SER A 555 -38.80 -62.09 -44.13
CA SER A 555 -38.54 -63.38 -44.78
C SER A 555 -38.10 -63.22 -46.21
N ILE A 556 -37.15 -64.05 -46.63
CA ILE A 556 -36.62 -64.13 -48.00
C ILE A 556 -36.74 -65.56 -48.49
N TYR A 557 -36.82 -65.75 -49.81
CA TYR A 557 -36.80 -67.08 -50.41
C TYR A 557 -35.37 -67.60 -50.59
N LEU A 558 -35.21 -68.90 -50.56
CA LEU A 558 -33.94 -69.54 -50.86
C LEU A 558 -33.38 -69.04 -52.21
N ASN A 559 -32.10 -68.71 -52.30
CA ASN A 559 -31.42 -68.14 -53.46
C ASN A 559 -31.88 -66.71 -53.83
N SER A 560 -32.59 -66.00 -52.98
CA SER A 560 -32.85 -64.57 -53.18
C SER A 560 -31.54 -63.79 -53.01
N THR A 561 -31.36 -62.74 -53.81
CA THR A 561 -30.26 -61.77 -53.65
C THR A 561 -30.75 -60.58 -52.85
N PHE A 562 -29.96 -60.15 -51.94
CA PHE A 562 -30.20 -58.94 -51.13
C PHE A 562 -28.86 -58.22 -50.92
N LEU A 563 -28.91 -57.01 -50.40
CA LEU A 563 -27.76 -56.20 -50.12
C LEU A 563 -27.63 -55.95 -48.61
N TYR A 564 -26.42 -56.08 -48.08
CA TYR A 564 -26.08 -55.47 -46.80
C TYR A 564 -25.64 -54.05 -47.08
N GLN A 565 -26.30 -53.10 -46.44
CA GLN A 565 -25.89 -51.68 -46.44
C GLN A 565 -25.15 -51.43 -45.15
N LEU A 566 -23.90 -50.95 -45.26
CA LEU A 566 -23.04 -50.60 -44.14
C LEU A 566 -22.79 -49.11 -44.22
N ASP A 567 -23.33 -48.36 -43.27
CA ASP A 567 -23.16 -46.92 -43.22
C ASP A 567 -22.14 -46.57 -42.13
N SER A 568 -21.06 -45.89 -42.50
CA SER A 568 -20.10 -45.37 -41.55
C SER A 568 -20.61 -44.04 -40.94
N SER A 569 -20.14 -43.71 -39.74
CA SER A 569 -20.45 -42.42 -39.14
C SER A 569 -19.80 -41.26 -39.91
N ILE A 570 -20.44 -40.11 -39.88
CA ILE A 570 -19.86 -38.85 -40.35
C ILE A 570 -18.83 -38.39 -39.34
N LEU A 571 -17.62 -38.18 -39.80
CA LEU A 571 -16.56 -37.61 -38.98
C LEU A 571 -16.66 -36.08 -38.97
N PRO A 572 -16.71 -35.41 -37.82
CA PRO A 572 -16.75 -33.95 -37.74
C PRO A 572 -15.56 -33.31 -38.46
N ALA A 573 -15.77 -32.17 -39.15
CA ALA A 573 -14.71 -31.46 -39.87
C ALA A 573 -13.74 -30.75 -38.91
N ASP A 574 -14.23 -30.40 -37.72
CA ASP A 574 -13.54 -29.69 -36.65
C ASP A 574 -12.96 -30.60 -35.56
N ARG A 575 -12.60 -31.84 -35.93
CA ARG A 575 -12.03 -32.82 -34.98
C ARG A 575 -10.77 -32.33 -34.34
N ALA A 576 -10.54 -32.67 -33.08
CA ALA A 576 -9.30 -32.47 -32.34
C ALA A 576 -8.10 -33.14 -33.05
N TYR A 577 -8.32 -34.32 -33.66
CA TYR A 577 -7.34 -35.05 -34.46
C TYR A 577 -7.81 -35.14 -35.90
N GLN A 578 -7.20 -34.35 -36.79
CA GLN A 578 -7.58 -34.29 -38.21
C GLN A 578 -7.16 -35.51 -39.02
N GLN A 579 -6.00 -36.06 -38.70
CA GLN A 579 -5.46 -37.19 -39.47
C GLN A 579 -6.17 -38.50 -39.13
N VAL A 580 -6.76 -39.13 -40.13
CA VAL A 580 -7.29 -40.50 -40.04
C VAL A 580 -6.24 -41.45 -40.57
N SER A 581 -5.64 -42.25 -39.71
CA SER A 581 -4.58 -43.19 -40.06
C SER A 581 -5.09 -44.54 -40.52
N ASP A 582 -6.28 -44.94 -40.08
CA ASP A 582 -6.92 -46.19 -40.45
C ASP A 582 -8.44 -46.00 -40.50
N TRP A 583 -9.04 -46.32 -41.62
CA TRP A 583 -10.48 -46.32 -41.79
C TRP A 583 -10.88 -47.55 -42.58
N LYS A 584 -11.67 -48.44 -42.00
CA LYS A 584 -12.13 -49.68 -42.61
C LYS A 584 -13.55 -50.04 -42.19
N ILE A 585 -14.22 -50.68 -43.10
CA ILE A 585 -15.50 -51.35 -42.84
C ILE A 585 -15.23 -52.87 -42.90
N VAL A 586 -15.65 -53.57 -41.86
CA VAL A 586 -15.52 -55.03 -41.78
C VAL A 586 -16.89 -55.62 -41.52
N ASP A 587 -17.33 -56.48 -42.42
CA ASP A 587 -18.55 -57.22 -42.25
C ASP A 587 -18.24 -58.73 -42.14
N LYS A 588 -18.78 -59.36 -41.11
CA LYS A 588 -18.67 -60.77 -40.86
C LYS A 588 -19.94 -61.46 -41.30
N LEU A 589 -19.88 -62.07 -42.48
CA LEU A 589 -21.01 -62.77 -43.07
C LEU A 589 -21.31 -64.14 -42.38
N ASP A 590 -22.56 -64.51 -42.27
CA ASP A 590 -22.98 -65.88 -41.89
C ASP A 590 -22.79 -66.81 -43.07
N THR A 591 -21.58 -67.34 -43.25
CA THR A 591 -21.28 -68.23 -44.41
C THR A 591 -22.00 -69.54 -44.42
N ALA A 592 -22.76 -69.94 -43.39
CA ALA A 592 -23.61 -71.09 -43.37
C ALA A 592 -24.90 -70.85 -44.14
N HIS A 593 -25.36 -69.57 -44.19
CA HIS A 593 -26.64 -69.20 -44.79
C HIS A 593 -26.52 -68.20 -45.94
N ASP A 594 -25.46 -67.44 -45.97
CA ASP A 594 -25.15 -66.35 -46.94
C ASP A 594 -23.99 -66.68 -47.81
N ARG A 595 -24.10 -66.50 -49.12
CA ARG A 595 -23.00 -66.58 -50.08
C ARG A 595 -22.74 -65.21 -50.69
N TYR A 596 -21.57 -64.70 -50.47
CA TYR A 596 -21.11 -63.45 -51.08
C TYR A 596 -21.07 -63.59 -52.62
N THR A 597 -21.75 -62.65 -53.32
CA THR A 597 -21.85 -62.64 -54.77
C THR A 597 -20.66 -62.09 -55.49
N GLY A 598 -19.73 -61.52 -54.79
CA GLY A 598 -18.54 -60.83 -55.34
C GLY A 598 -18.81 -59.40 -55.77
N GLN A 599 -19.97 -58.86 -55.52
CA GLN A 599 -20.36 -57.51 -55.90
C GLN A 599 -20.40 -56.60 -54.65
N TRP A 600 -19.75 -55.44 -54.75
CA TRP A 600 -19.80 -54.40 -53.74
C TRP A 600 -19.58 -53.03 -54.39
N ALA A 601 -20.02 -51.99 -53.76
CA ALA A 601 -19.79 -50.61 -54.14
C ALA A 601 -19.66 -49.75 -52.90
N VAL A 602 -18.83 -48.70 -52.96
CA VAL A 602 -18.74 -47.70 -51.91
C VAL A 602 -19.25 -46.37 -52.46
N TYR A 603 -20.13 -45.75 -51.70
CA TYR A 603 -20.68 -44.43 -52.02
C TYR A 603 -20.24 -43.44 -50.96
N ALA A 604 -19.82 -42.27 -51.39
CA ALA A 604 -19.57 -41.14 -50.52
C ALA A 604 -20.68 -40.12 -50.73
N THR A 605 -21.39 -39.76 -49.63
CA THR A 605 -22.32 -38.64 -49.63
C THR A 605 -21.62 -37.41 -49.07
N ARG A 606 -21.88 -36.27 -49.67
CA ARG A 606 -21.54 -34.95 -49.10
C ARG A 606 -22.82 -34.31 -48.66
N ASP A 607 -22.86 -33.82 -47.43
CA ASP A 607 -23.95 -32.95 -46.95
C ASP A 607 -23.83 -31.56 -47.54
#